data_5cfaf21bacf6d33f5ec6ccfd6b333edf
#
_entry.id   5cfaf21bacf6d33f5ec6ccfd6b333edf
#
_cell.length_a   1.000
_cell.length_b   1.000
_cell.length_c   1.000
_cell.angle_alpha   90.00
_cell.angle_beta   90.00
_cell.angle_gamma   90.00
#
_symmetry.space_group_name_H-M   'P 1'
#
loop_
_entity.id
_entity.type
_entity.pdbx_description
1 polymer ?
#
loop_
_entity_poly.entity_id
_entity_poly.type
_entity_poly.pdbx_seq_one_letter_code
_entity_poly.pdbx_strand_id
1 'polypeptide(L)'
;MTSLAKTFAALGDPVRFAIAERLLSHGSLSAGELQDVADISAPAISRHLKVLREAGIVTQTVDKQRRIYAVDPQVVRAISDWTMDHKSFWMAGLDRLDTALNEEE
;
A
#
# COMPACT_ATOMS: atom_id res chain seq x y z
N MET A 1 16.54 5.48 -4.35
CA MET A 1 15.65 5.11 -3.24
C MET A 1 14.37 5.92 -3.32
N THR A 2 13.22 5.26 -3.34
CA THR A 2 11.94 5.95 -3.39
C THR A 2 11.63 6.56 -2.04
N SER A 3 11.19 7.83 -2.01
CA SER A 3 10.86 8.49 -0.76
C SER A 3 9.54 7.96 -0.18
N LEU A 4 9.42 7.94 1.15
CA LEU A 4 8.17 7.58 1.80
C LEU A 4 7.02 8.50 1.43
N ALA A 5 7.30 9.78 1.19
CA ALA A 5 6.27 10.73 0.75
C ALA A 5 5.64 10.30 -0.57
N LYS A 6 6.46 9.85 -1.53
CA LYS A 6 5.95 9.32 -2.80
C LYS A 6 5.15 8.02 -2.60
N THR A 7 5.61 7.17 -1.68
CA THR A 7 4.90 5.94 -1.33
C THR A 7 3.50 6.26 -0.81
N PHE A 8 3.40 7.15 0.16
CA PHE A 8 2.10 7.53 0.73
C PHE A 8 1.21 8.24 -0.29
N ALA A 9 1.79 9.10 -1.14
CA ALA A 9 1.03 9.76 -2.20
C ALA A 9 0.42 8.74 -3.17
N ALA A 10 1.19 7.74 -3.58
CA ALA A 10 0.69 6.69 -4.46
C ALA A 10 -0.40 5.85 -3.78
N LEU A 11 -0.27 5.55 -2.51
CA LEU A 11 -1.27 4.80 -1.75
C LEU A 11 -2.49 5.63 -1.35
N GLY A 12 -2.42 6.96 -1.52
CA GLY A 12 -3.52 7.85 -1.15
C GLY A 12 -4.73 7.81 -2.08
N ASP A 13 -4.64 7.10 -3.20
CA ASP A 13 -5.77 6.88 -4.09
C ASP A 13 -6.53 5.63 -3.68
N PRO A 14 -7.87 5.66 -3.55
CA PRO A 14 -8.63 4.49 -3.09
C PRO A 14 -8.44 3.23 -3.95
N VAL A 15 -8.34 3.37 -5.26
CA VAL A 15 -8.14 2.22 -6.15
C VAL A 15 -6.74 1.64 -5.98
N ARG A 16 -5.72 2.50 -5.95
CA ARG A 16 -4.35 2.02 -5.74
C ARG A 16 -4.17 1.37 -4.38
N PHE A 17 -4.78 1.93 -3.35
CA PHE A 17 -4.77 1.32 -2.03
C PHE A 17 -5.42 -0.07 -2.04
N ALA A 18 -6.57 -0.20 -2.69
CA ALA A 18 -7.27 -1.48 -2.81
C ALA A 18 -6.44 -2.52 -3.58
N ILE A 19 -5.74 -2.09 -4.63
CA ILE A 19 -4.82 -2.98 -5.37
C ILE A 19 -3.71 -3.48 -4.44
N ALA A 20 -3.09 -2.58 -3.70
CA ALA A 20 -2.01 -2.95 -2.77
C ALA A 20 -2.50 -3.92 -1.70
N GLU A 21 -3.68 -3.68 -1.12
CA GLU A 21 -4.27 -4.59 -0.14
C GLU A 21 -4.56 -5.97 -0.72
N ARG A 22 -5.07 -6.02 -1.95
CA ARG A 22 -5.35 -7.28 -2.60
C ARG A 22 -4.07 -8.08 -2.82
N LEU A 23 -3.01 -7.42 -3.27
CA LEU A 23 -1.71 -8.06 -3.49
C LEU A 23 -1.10 -8.53 -2.17
N LEU A 24 -1.21 -7.75 -1.11
CA LEU A 24 -0.71 -8.16 0.22
C LEU A 24 -1.44 -9.41 0.74
N SER A 25 -2.75 -9.52 0.47
CA SER A 25 -3.56 -10.65 0.94
C SER A 25 -3.34 -11.91 0.12
N HIS A 26 -3.14 -11.79 -1.19
CA HIS A 26 -3.09 -12.91 -2.11
C HIS A 26 -1.69 -13.24 -2.63
N GLY A 27 -0.72 -12.34 -2.44
CA GLY A 27 0.60 -12.49 -3.02
C GLY A 27 0.65 -11.93 -4.44
N SER A 28 1.07 -12.74 -5.41
CA SER A 28 1.22 -12.27 -6.79
C SER A 28 -0.07 -12.45 -7.59
N LEU A 29 -0.48 -11.42 -8.31
CA LEU A 29 -1.66 -11.44 -9.17
C LEU A 29 -1.38 -10.74 -10.50
N SER A 30 -2.09 -11.15 -11.55
CA SER A 30 -2.06 -10.47 -12.85
C SER A 30 -2.98 -9.26 -12.85
N ALA A 31 -2.81 -8.37 -13.83
CA ALA A 31 -3.71 -7.22 -14.00
C ALA A 31 -5.17 -7.68 -14.19
N GLY A 32 -5.39 -8.76 -14.93
CA GLY A 32 -6.73 -9.32 -15.11
C GLY A 32 -7.37 -9.78 -13.81
N GLU A 33 -6.57 -10.40 -12.94
CA GLU A 33 -7.03 -10.84 -11.63
C GLU A 33 -7.31 -9.67 -10.67
N LEU A 34 -6.76 -8.50 -10.94
CA LEU A 34 -7.00 -7.29 -10.16
C LEU A 34 -8.18 -6.47 -10.68
N GLN A 35 -8.81 -6.88 -11.81
CA GLN A 35 -9.84 -6.09 -12.46
C GLN A 35 -11.07 -5.86 -11.59
N ASP A 36 -11.40 -6.80 -10.72
CA ASP A 36 -12.57 -6.70 -9.84
C ASP A 36 -12.36 -5.85 -8.58
N VAL A 37 -11.17 -5.30 -8.41
CA VAL A 37 -10.86 -4.42 -7.26
C VAL A 37 -11.71 -3.15 -7.29
N ALA A 38 -12.02 -2.66 -8.49
CA ALA A 38 -12.83 -1.47 -8.68
C ALA A 38 -13.60 -1.56 -10.00
N ASP A 39 -14.69 -0.80 -10.09
CA ASP A 39 -15.51 -0.74 -11.30
C ASP A 39 -14.90 0.27 -12.27
N ILE A 40 -13.75 -0.07 -12.83
CA ILE A 40 -13.03 0.75 -13.80
C ILE A 40 -12.51 -0.12 -14.94
N SER A 41 -12.11 0.50 -16.03
CA SER A 41 -11.66 -0.22 -17.21
C SER A 41 -10.28 -0.87 -17.01
N ALA A 42 -9.97 -1.86 -17.85
CA ALA A 42 -8.65 -2.50 -17.82
C ALA A 42 -7.51 -1.50 -18.07
N PRO A 43 -7.62 -0.55 -19.02
CA PRO A 43 -6.59 0.49 -19.16
C PRO A 43 -6.42 1.34 -17.90
N ALA A 44 -7.50 1.61 -17.16
CA ALA A 44 -7.42 2.37 -15.91
C ALA A 44 -6.66 1.58 -14.82
N ILE A 45 -6.93 0.28 -14.68
CA ILE A 45 -6.18 -0.59 -13.78
C ILE A 45 -4.68 -0.56 -14.16
N SER A 46 -4.37 -0.67 -15.44
CA SER A 46 -2.99 -0.64 -15.92
C SER A 46 -2.28 0.68 -15.58
N ARG A 47 -3.00 1.81 -15.67
CA ARG A 47 -2.44 3.11 -15.28
C ARG A 47 -2.14 3.18 -13.79
N HIS A 48 -3.04 2.66 -12.95
CA HIS A 48 -2.81 2.61 -11.52
C HIS A 48 -1.62 1.71 -11.16
N LEU A 49 -1.50 0.56 -11.83
CA LEU A 49 -0.35 -0.34 -11.64
C LEU A 49 0.97 0.32 -12.04
N LYS A 50 0.95 1.12 -13.10
CA LYS A 50 2.13 1.87 -13.52
C LYS A 50 2.56 2.87 -12.46
N VAL A 51 1.62 3.62 -11.89
CA VAL A 51 1.91 4.58 -10.81
C VAL A 51 2.52 3.86 -9.61
N LEU A 52 1.92 2.73 -9.19
CA LEU A 52 2.44 1.93 -8.08
C LEU A 52 3.85 1.40 -8.35
N ARG A 53 4.10 0.98 -9.59
CA ARG A 53 5.42 0.48 -9.99
C ARG A 53 6.47 1.60 -10.00
N GLU A 54 6.11 2.77 -10.54
CA GLU A 54 7.02 3.92 -10.57
C GLU A 54 7.32 4.45 -9.18
N ALA A 55 6.40 4.28 -8.24
CA ALA A 55 6.61 4.64 -6.84
C ALA A 55 7.39 3.57 -6.06
N GLY A 56 7.72 2.44 -6.68
CA GLY A 56 8.49 1.37 -6.05
C GLY A 56 7.67 0.49 -5.11
N ILE A 57 6.34 0.59 -5.15
CA ILE A 57 5.47 -0.19 -4.26
C ILE A 57 5.25 -1.60 -4.78
N VAL A 58 5.09 -1.75 -6.09
CA VAL A 58 4.89 -3.06 -6.70
C VAL A 58 6.01 -3.37 -7.69
N THR A 59 6.30 -4.65 -7.83
CA THR A 59 7.19 -5.19 -8.85
C THR A 59 6.35 -5.87 -9.93
N GLN A 60 6.91 -5.93 -11.12
CA GLN A 60 6.29 -6.60 -12.26
C GLN A 60 7.23 -7.66 -12.79
N THR A 61 6.73 -8.87 -12.95
CA THR A 61 7.45 -9.94 -13.63
C THR A 61 6.61 -10.46 -14.79
N VAL A 62 7.27 -11.10 -15.75
CA VAL A 62 6.58 -11.67 -16.92
C VAL A 62 6.61 -13.18 -16.79
N ASP A 63 5.44 -13.80 -16.86
CA ASP A 63 5.28 -15.25 -16.91
C ASP A 63 4.54 -15.58 -18.20
N LYS A 64 5.28 -16.04 -19.23
CA LYS A 64 4.77 -16.28 -20.58
C LYS A 64 4.23 -14.97 -21.17
N GLN A 65 2.91 -14.85 -21.37
CA GLN A 65 2.28 -13.64 -21.90
C GLN A 65 1.61 -12.80 -20.81
N ARG A 66 1.74 -13.21 -19.55
CA ARG A 66 1.11 -12.55 -18.42
C ARG A 66 2.09 -11.68 -17.68
N ARG A 67 1.65 -10.51 -17.27
CA ARG A 67 2.39 -9.65 -16.35
C ARG A 67 1.85 -9.89 -14.94
N ILE A 68 2.75 -10.24 -14.05
CA ILE A 68 2.42 -10.59 -12.66
C ILE A 68 2.96 -9.50 -11.75
N TYR A 69 2.13 -9.04 -10.85
CA TYR A 69 2.44 -7.95 -9.92
C TYR A 69 2.48 -8.48 -8.49
N ALA A 70 3.38 -7.93 -7.70
CA ALA A 70 3.50 -8.24 -6.28
C ALA A 70 3.97 -6.99 -5.55
N VAL A 71 3.62 -6.86 -4.26
CA VAL A 71 4.15 -5.77 -3.45
C VAL A 71 5.62 -6.05 -3.15
N ASP A 72 6.45 -5.02 -3.29
CA ASP A 72 7.86 -5.10 -2.91
C ASP A 72 7.95 -5.13 -1.38
N PRO A 73 8.51 -6.20 -0.78
CA PRO A 73 8.64 -6.28 0.67
C PRO A 73 9.40 -5.11 1.28
N GLN A 74 10.31 -4.50 0.54
CA GLN A 74 11.10 -3.36 1.04
C GLN A 74 10.25 -2.15 1.35
N VAL A 75 9.15 -1.92 0.61
CA VAL A 75 8.27 -0.79 0.87
C VAL A 75 7.48 -0.99 2.17
N VAL A 76 7.04 -2.21 2.42
CA VAL A 76 6.36 -2.55 3.68
C VAL A 76 7.31 -2.35 4.86
N ARG A 77 8.55 -2.80 4.71
CA ARG A 77 9.59 -2.63 5.72
C ARG A 77 9.87 -1.15 5.98
N ALA A 78 9.96 -0.33 4.95
CA ALA A 78 10.21 1.11 5.08
C ALA A 78 9.10 1.81 5.87
N ILE A 79 7.83 1.46 5.58
CA ILE A 79 6.68 2.01 6.30
C ILE A 79 6.71 1.55 7.76
N SER A 80 6.97 0.27 8.00
CA SER A 80 7.07 -0.29 9.34
C SER A 80 8.18 0.38 10.15
N ASP A 81 9.37 0.53 9.57
CA ASP A 81 10.51 1.18 10.22
C ASP A 81 10.18 2.62 10.58
N TRP A 82 9.55 3.37 9.65
CA TRP A 82 9.15 4.74 9.92
C TRP A 82 8.18 4.83 11.09
N THR A 83 7.20 3.91 11.16
CA THR A 83 6.23 3.85 12.25
C THR A 83 6.93 3.54 13.57
N MET A 84 7.84 2.56 13.57
CA MET A 84 8.55 2.15 14.78
C MET A 84 9.54 3.21 15.26
N ASP A 85 10.17 3.95 14.37
CA ASP A 85 11.05 5.06 14.73
C ASP A 85 10.30 6.15 15.49
N HIS A 86 8.99 6.24 15.31
CA HIS A 86 8.13 7.22 15.99
C HIS A 86 7.24 6.57 17.04
N LYS A 87 7.58 5.37 17.47
CA LYS A 87 6.78 4.58 18.41
C LYS A 87 6.48 5.33 19.70
N SER A 88 7.48 5.98 20.28
CA SER A 88 7.29 6.71 21.54
C SER A 88 6.26 7.82 21.40
N PHE A 89 6.28 8.54 20.28
CA PHE A 89 5.32 9.60 19.99
C PHE A 89 3.90 9.02 19.89
N TRP A 90 3.74 7.96 19.12
CA TRP A 90 2.42 7.34 18.91
C TRP A 90 1.87 6.75 20.19
N MET A 91 2.69 6.03 20.95
CA MET A 91 2.27 5.41 22.20
C MET A 91 1.88 6.45 23.25
N ALA A 92 2.65 7.52 23.38
CA ALA A 92 2.32 8.61 24.29
C ALA A 92 1.01 9.29 23.93
N GLY A 93 0.75 9.48 22.61
CA GLY A 93 -0.50 10.03 22.12
C GLY A 93 -1.70 9.15 22.44
N LEU A 94 -1.56 7.84 22.22
CA LEU A 94 -2.61 6.88 22.54
C LEU A 94 -2.89 6.81 24.03
N ASP A 95 -1.85 6.85 24.87
CA ASP A 95 -2.01 6.87 26.32
C ASP A 95 -2.76 8.11 26.80
N ARG A 96 -2.45 9.27 26.23
CA ARG A 96 -3.17 10.52 26.56
C ARG A 96 -4.65 10.44 26.17
N LEU A 97 -4.94 9.86 25.02
CA LEU A 97 -6.33 9.69 24.55
C LEU A 97 -7.09 8.75 25.48
N ASP A 98 -6.48 7.64 25.85
CA ASP A 98 -7.06 6.64 26.73
C ASP A 98 -7.38 7.24 28.11
N THR A 99 -6.46 8.02 28.68
CA THR A 99 -6.67 8.73 29.93
C THR A 99 -7.82 9.71 29.83
N ALA A 100 -7.88 10.50 28.77
CA ALA A 100 -8.97 11.46 28.55
C ALA A 100 -10.34 10.79 28.47
N LEU A 101 -10.43 9.64 27.76
CA LEU A 101 -11.67 8.88 27.64
C LEU A 101 -12.10 8.29 28.99
N ASN A 102 -11.16 7.84 29.81
CA ASN A 102 -11.46 7.28 31.13
C ASN A 102 -11.90 8.34 32.12
N GLU A 103 -11.43 9.58 31.99
CA GLU A 103 -11.80 10.69 32.87
C GLU A 103 -13.24 11.18 32.63
N GLU A 104 -13.84 10.85 31.49
CA GLU A 104 -15.21 11.26 31.16
C GLU A 104 -16.28 10.33 31.76
N GLU A 105 -15.88 9.27 32.41
CA GLU A 105 -16.79 8.36 33.12
C GLU A 105 -17.14 8.87 34.54
#